data_ee5880afdbe06db56c6571d70bf9945b
#
_entry.id   ee5880afdbe06db56c6571d70bf9945b
#
_cell.length_a   1.000
_cell.length_b   1.000
_cell.length_c   1.000
_cell.angle_alpha   90.00
_cell.angle_beta   90.00
_cell.angle_gamma   90.00
#
_symmetry.space_group_name_H-M   'P 1'
#
loop_
_entity.id
_entity.type
_entity.pdbx_description
1 polymer ?
#
loop_
_entity_poly.entity_id
_entity_poly.type
_entity_poly.pdbx_seq_one_letter_code
_entity_poly.pdbx_strand_id
1 'polypeptide(L)'
;MLKRSIAFALLAAAGHAYSADIEVTTTIDEDVDNTVCSLREAVELINKRNSSDSNVVASVKDGYHGCGNKDSSSNIILQRDKEYTLNSKIKITAPLTISTAKNDSTLVDTDQPGSHNATIKMAGTDQLFKIDDESVEKASFSVLLSDLNLQGAGANSKELTGGLILNHEKLTIQNSRLTGGYANQGGVIYNQGFASKSD
;
A
#
# COMPACT_ATOMS: atom_id res chain seq x y z
N MET A 1 -23.07 -27.42 59.49
CA MET A 1 -23.27 -27.35 58.01
C MET A 1 -22.59 -26.11 57.48
N LEU A 2 -21.42 -26.28 56.80
CA LEU A 2 -20.61 -25.17 56.35
C LEU A 2 -20.92 -24.96 54.84
N LYS A 3 -21.56 -23.85 54.49
CA LYS A 3 -21.82 -23.48 53.10
C LYS A 3 -20.54 -22.87 52.49
N ARG A 4 -19.89 -23.60 51.60
CA ARG A 4 -18.78 -23.09 50.80
C ARG A 4 -19.34 -22.34 49.59
N SER A 5 -19.20 -21.02 49.57
CA SER A 5 -19.46 -20.19 48.40
C SER A 5 -18.24 -20.27 47.45
N ILE A 6 -18.45 -20.81 46.26
CA ILE A 6 -17.45 -20.81 45.18
C ILE A 6 -17.64 -19.50 44.40
N ALA A 7 -16.68 -18.58 44.51
CA ALA A 7 -16.63 -17.40 43.72
C ALA A 7 -16.02 -17.76 42.35
N PHE A 8 -16.80 -17.68 41.28
CA PHE A 8 -16.30 -17.74 39.90
C PHE A 8 -15.67 -16.39 39.54
N ALA A 9 -14.35 -16.37 39.43
CA ALA A 9 -13.63 -15.23 38.84
C ALA A 9 -13.81 -15.32 37.35
N LEU A 10 -14.58 -14.40 36.76
CA LEU A 10 -14.64 -14.18 35.31
C LEU A 10 -13.33 -13.51 34.88
N LEU A 11 -12.44 -14.27 34.26
CA LEU A 11 -11.26 -13.71 33.59
C LEU A 11 -11.75 -13.07 32.31
N ALA A 12 -11.91 -11.74 32.28
CA ALA A 12 -12.14 -10.99 31.05
C ALA A 12 -10.82 -11.00 30.28
N ALA A 13 -10.74 -11.87 29.28
CA ALA A 13 -9.69 -11.80 28.28
C ALA A 13 -9.93 -10.51 27.48
N ALA A 14 -9.11 -9.49 27.74
CA ALA A 14 -9.02 -8.31 26.89
C ALA A 14 -8.45 -8.77 25.53
N GLY A 15 -9.34 -9.15 24.63
CA GLY A 15 -8.98 -9.41 23.24
C GLY A 15 -8.46 -8.11 22.63
N HIS A 16 -7.18 -8.04 22.36
CA HIS A 16 -6.64 -6.98 21.53
C HIS A 16 -7.23 -7.20 20.13
N ALA A 17 -8.11 -6.31 19.72
CA ALA A 17 -8.56 -6.28 18.33
C ALA A 17 -7.34 -5.90 17.47
N TYR A 18 -6.68 -6.90 16.89
CA TYR A 18 -5.70 -6.65 15.85
C TYR A 18 -6.47 -6.20 14.61
N SER A 19 -6.13 -5.01 14.13
CA SER A 19 -6.58 -4.54 12.83
C SER A 19 -6.05 -5.49 11.76
N ALA A 20 -6.96 -6.02 10.92
CA ALA A 20 -6.58 -6.97 9.88
C ALA A 20 -5.92 -6.25 8.70
N ASP A 21 -4.89 -6.83 8.13
CA ASP A 21 -4.27 -6.33 6.91
C ASP A 21 -5.23 -6.45 5.72
N ILE A 22 -5.08 -5.61 4.71
CA ILE A 22 -5.84 -5.66 3.48
C ILE A 22 -5.12 -6.60 2.52
N GLU A 23 -5.67 -7.78 2.30
CA GLU A 23 -5.11 -8.74 1.35
C GLU A 23 -5.59 -8.44 -0.07
N VAL A 24 -4.66 -8.27 -1.00
CA VAL A 24 -4.94 -8.15 -2.43
C VAL A 24 -5.15 -9.55 -2.99
N THR A 25 -6.35 -9.80 -3.53
CA THR A 25 -6.78 -11.14 -3.95
C THR A 25 -6.80 -11.34 -5.47
N THR A 26 -6.67 -10.25 -6.25
CA THR A 26 -6.53 -10.32 -7.72
C THR A 26 -5.28 -9.60 -8.19
N THR A 27 -4.69 -10.06 -9.29
CA THR A 27 -3.56 -9.39 -9.98
C THR A 27 -4.02 -8.42 -11.07
N ILE A 28 -5.33 -8.37 -11.34
CA ILE A 28 -5.94 -7.49 -12.33
C ILE A 28 -6.00 -6.07 -11.75
N ASP A 29 -5.63 -5.08 -12.56
CA ASP A 29 -5.76 -3.67 -12.21
C ASP A 29 -7.18 -3.19 -12.53
N GLU A 30 -8.04 -3.20 -11.53
CA GLU A 30 -9.45 -2.81 -11.65
C GLU A 30 -9.92 -1.93 -10.49
N ASP A 31 -11.03 -1.24 -10.69
CA ASP A 31 -11.80 -0.51 -9.68
C ASP A 31 -13.29 -0.78 -9.95
N VAL A 32 -13.74 -1.98 -9.56
CA VAL A 32 -15.06 -2.52 -9.86
C VAL A 32 -15.68 -3.11 -8.59
N ASP A 33 -16.93 -2.74 -8.31
CA ASP A 33 -17.65 -3.30 -7.16
C ASP A 33 -17.94 -4.80 -7.36
N ASN A 34 -17.09 -5.62 -6.78
CA ASN A 34 -17.17 -7.08 -6.84
C ASN A 34 -16.64 -7.70 -5.52
N THR A 35 -16.28 -8.98 -5.51
CA THR A 35 -15.84 -9.71 -4.31
C THR A 35 -14.32 -9.91 -4.23
N VAL A 36 -13.55 -9.43 -5.20
CA VAL A 36 -12.09 -9.50 -5.20
C VAL A 36 -11.49 -8.12 -4.91
N CYS A 37 -10.28 -8.10 -4.41
CA CYS A 37 -9.58 -6.88 -4.04
C CYS A 37 -8.36 -6.72 -4.93
N SER A 38 -8.33 -5.68 -5.76
CA SER A 38 -7.16 -5.27 -6.53
C SER A 38 -6.22 -4.38 -5.71
N LEU A 39 -4.98 -4.21 -6.16
CA LEU A 39 -4.05 -3.27 -5.53
C LEU A 39 -4.57 -1.82 -5.58
N ARG A 40 -5.21 -1.43 -6.69
CA ARG A 40 -5.80 -0.09 -6.86
C ARG A 40 -6.89 0.15 -5.84
N GLU A 41 -7.83 -0.77 -5.70
CA GLU A 41 -8.95 -0.68 -4.76
C GLU A 41 -8.49 -0.67 -3.30
N ALA A 42 -7.45 -1.46 -2.97
CA ALA A 42 -6.86 -1.46 -1.64
C ALA A 42 -6.27 -0.09 -1.27
N VAL A 43 -5.55 0.56 -2.20
CA VAL A 43 -5.03 1.92 -2.00
C VAL A 43 -6.17 2.93 -1.93
N GLU A 44 -7.16 2.81 -2.81
CA GLU A 44 -8.31 3.73 -2.84
C GLU A 44 -9.16 3.64 -1.57
N LEU A 45 -9.34 2.45 -0.99
CA LEU A 45 -9.96 2.28 0.33
C LEU A 45 -9.25 3.12 1.40
N ILE A 46 -7.92 3.06 1.45
CA ILE A 46 -7.13 3.80 2.45
C ILE A 46 -7.20 5.30 2.17
N ASN A 47 -7.07 5.73 0.91
CA ASN A 47 -7.22 7.13 0.52
C ASN A 47 -8.57 7.70 0.96
N LYS A 48 -9.66 6.99 0.66
CA LYS A 48 -11.03 7.40 1.02
C LYS A 48 -11.26 7.45 2.52
N ARG A 49 -10.70 6.52 3.29
CA ARG A 49 -10.78 6.51 4.77
C ARG A 49 -10.10 7.71 5.40
N ASN A 50 -9.08 8.25 4.75
CA ASN A 50 -8.33 9.42 5.20
C ASN A 50 -8.77 10.72 4.54
N SER A 51 -9.87 10.71 3.80
CA SER A 51 -10.46 11.91 3.19
C SER A 51 -10.92 12.90 4.25
N SER A 52 -10.80 14.19 3.96
CA SER A 52 -11.41 15.26 4.76
C SER A 52 -12.95 15.33 4.59
N ASP A 53 -13.51 14.68 3.56
CA ASP A 53 -14.94 14.59 3.34
C ASP A 53 -15.54 13.42 4.12
N SER A 54 -16.35 13.73 5.14
CA SER A 54 -17.01 12.74 5.98
C SER A 54 -17.96 11.80 5.23
N ASN A 55 -18.54 12.24 4.11
CA ASN A 55 -19.41 11.40 3.28
C ASN A 55 -18.57 10.34 2.55
N VAL A 56 -17.39 10.72 2.05
CA VAL A 56 -16.44 9.79 1.44
C VAL A 56 -15.98 8.75 2.47
N VAL A 57 -15.58 9.17 3.67
CA VAL A 57 -15.19 8.27 4.76
C VAL A 57 -16.34 7.31 5.10
N ALA A 58 -17.58 7.83 5.23
CA ALA A 58 -18.74 7.01 5.55
C ALA A 58 -19.07 5.97 4.47
N SER A 59 -18.81 6.28 3.19
CA SER A 59 -19.09 5.38 2.07
C SER A 59 -18.21 4.11 2.06
N VAL A 60 -17.07 4.14 2.72
CA VAL A 60 -16.09 3.02 2.75
C VAL A 60 -15.87 2.44 4.14
N LYS A 61 -16.77 2.73 5.10
CA LYS A 61 -16.62 2.27 6.48
C LYS A 61 -16.55 0.74 6.62
N ASP A 62 -17.27 0.01 5.78
CA ASP A 62 -17.38 -1.45 5.82
C ASP A 62 -16.46 -2.14 4.80
N GLY A 63 -15.65 -1.38 4.03
CA GLY A 63 -14.78 -1.85 2.96
C GLY A 63 -15.01 -1.09 1.66
N TYR A 64 -14.32 -1.48 0.59
CA TYR A 64 -14.42 -0.88 -0.73
C TYR A 64 -14.16 -1.92 -1.81
N HIS A 65 -15.11 -2.20 -2.68
CA HIS A 65 -14.98 -3.07 -3.86
C HIS A 65 -14.27 -4.40 -3.55
N GLY A 66 -14.75 -5.14 -2.56
CA GLY A 66 -14.13 -6.40 -2.15
C GLY A 66 -12.88 -6.26 -1.25
N CYS A 67 -12.36 -5.05 -1.06
CA CYS A 67 -11.22 -4.80 -0.20
C CYS A 67 -11.60 -4.47 1.22
N GLY A 68 -10.89 -5.09 2.18
CA GLY A 68 -10.94 -4.73 3.60
C GLY A 68 -12.30 -4.87 4.26
N ASN A 69 -12.40 -4.37 5.48
CA ASN A 69 -13.61 -4.27 6.29
C ASN A 69 -13.41 -3.14 7.33
N LYS A 70 -14.41 -2.86 8.16
CA LYS A 70 -14.37 -1.76 9.14
C LYS A 70 -13.14 -1.76 10.07
N ASP A 71 -12.53 -2.91 10.30
CA ASP A 71 -11.40 -3.10 11.21
C ASP A 71 -10.05 -3.23 10.47
N SER A 72 -10.01 -3.02 9.16
CA SER A 72 -8.76 -3.15 8.39
C SER A 72 -7.76 -2.05 8.69
N SER A 73 -6.49 -2.44 8.74
CA SER A 73 -5.33 -1.55 8.87
C SER A 73 -5.06 -0.76 7.58
N SER A 74 -4.01 0.05 7.58
CA SER A 74 -3.46 0.67 6.36
C SER A 74 -2.32 -0.17 5.76
N ASN A 75 -2.24 -1.46 6.08
CA ASN A 75 -1.27 -2.37 5.49
C ASN A 75 -1.91 -3.16 4.36
N ILE A 76 -1.29 -3.10 3.19
CA ILE A 76 -1.69 -3.84 1.99
C ILE A 76 -0.71 -4.98 1.79
N ILE A 77 -1.22 -6.20 1.69
CA ILE A 77 -0.42 -7.42 1.54
C ILE A 77 -0.62 -8.00 0.14
N LEU A 78 0.48 -8.14 -0.58
CA LEU A 78 0.54 -8.78 -1.90
C LEU A 78 0.99 -10.23 -1.76
N GLN A 79 0.48 -11.10 -2.59
CA GLN A 79 0.87 -12.52 -2.59
C GLN A 79 2.28 -12.68 -3.18
N ARG A 80 3.07 -13.56 -2.59
CA ARG A 80 4.40 -13.94 -3.09
C ARG A 80 4.31 -14.49 -4.51
N ASP A 81 5.35 -14.28 -5.30
CA ASP A 81 5.50 -14.79 -6.66
C ASP A 81 4.41 -14.34 -7.65
N LYS A 82 3.65 -13.29 -7.31
CA LYS A 82 2.63 -12.73 -8.20
C LYS A 82 3.09 -11.45 -8.86
N GLU A 83 2.63 -11.24 -10.11
CA GLU A 83 2.82 -10.01 -10.86
C GLU A 83 1.49 -9.24 -10.91
N TYR A 84 1.50 -8.02 -10.41
CA TYR A 84 0.39 -7.07 -10.41
C TYR A 84 0.66 -6.04 -11.49
N THR A 85 -0.08 -6.11 -12.58
CA THR A 85 0.14 -5.24 -13.75
C THR A 85 -0.80 -4.04 -13.68
N LEU A 86 -0.23 -2.84 -13.55
CA LEU A 86 -0.97 -1.58 -13.53
C LEU A 86 -1.14 -1.00 -14.93
N ASN A 87 -2.35 -0.58 -15.26
CA ASN A 87 -2.69 0.08 -16.53
C ASN A 87 -2.43 1.60 -16.48
N SER A 88 -2.46 2.18 -15.30
CA SER A 88 -2.16 3.59 -15.03
C SER A 88 -1.59 3.74 -13.62
N LYS A 89 -0.98 4.89 -13.34
CA LYS A 89 -0.43 5.19 -12.01
C LYS A 89 -1.50 5.10 -10.92
N ILE A 90 -1.08 4.68 -9.74
CA ILE A 90 -1.89 4.75 -8.51
C ILE A 90 -1.49 6.00 -7.75
N LYS A 91 -2.48 6.83 -7.38
CA LYS A 91 -2.28 7.97 -6.48
C LYS A 91 -2.40 7.51 -5.03
N ILE A 92 -1.42 7.86 -4.19
CA ILE A 92 -1.41 7.59 -2.75
C ILE A 92 -1.49 8.94 -2.05
N THR A 93 -2.56 9.16 -1.30
CA THR A 93 -2.86 10.42 -0.60
C THR A 93 -2.92 10.27 0.92
N ALA A 94 -2.58 9.08 1.43
CA ALA A 94 -2.71 8.74 2.83
C ALA A 94 -1.59 7.79 3.30
N PRO A 95 -1.32 7.71 4.62
CA PRO A 95 -0.30 6.82 5.15
C PRO A 95 -0.67 5.36 4.91
N LEU A 96 0.27 4.59 4.33
CA LEU A 96 0.07 3.16 4.11
C LEU A 96 1.40 2.40 4.01
N THR A 97 1.28 1.08 4.13
CA THR A 97 2.35 0.13 3.81
C THR A 97 1.87 -0.78 2.67
N ILE A 98 2.74 -1.02 1.68
CA ILE A 98 2.55 -2.08 0.69
C ILE A 98 3.71 -3.06 0.87
N SER A 99 3.40 -4.33 1.09
CA SER A 99 4.43 -5.35 1.25
C SER A 99 4.01 -6.69 0.66
N THR A 100 4.99 -7.53 0.36
CA THR A 100 4.75 -8.94 0.05
C THR A 100 4.42 -9.70 1.33
N ALA A 101 3.50 -10.65 1.25
CA ALA A 101 3.19 -11.58 2.34
C ALA A 101 4.47 -12.24 2.88
N LYS A 102 4.61 -12.26 4.20
CA LYS A 102 5.74 -12.93 4.84
C LYS A 102 5.71 -14.42 4.53
N ASN A 103 6.89 -15.00 4.40
CA ASN A 103 7.02 -16.44 4.24
C ASN A 103 6.50 -17.15 5.49
N ASP A 104 5.78 -18.24 5.30
CA ASP A 104 5.60 -19.20 6.38
C ASP A 104 7.00 -19.73 6.75
N SER A 105 7.32 -19.74 8.03
CA SER A 105 8.63 -20.06 8.59
C SER A 105 9.20 -21.43 8.19
N THR A 106 8.45 -22.22 7.43
CA THR A 106 8.84 -23.53 6.91
C THR A 106 9.58 -23.48 5.57
N LEU A 107 9.53 -22.35 4.85
CA LEU A 107 10.22 -22.18 3.57
C LEU A 107 11.44 -21.28 3.80
N VAL A 108 12.61 -21.89 3.92
CA VAL A 108 13.88 -21.15 3.92
C VAL A 108 14.04 -20.56 2.52
N ASP A 109 14.10 -19.24 2.43
CA ASP A 109 14.42 -18.56 1.18
C ASP A 109 15.91 -18.80 0.88
N THR A 110 16.19 -19.88 0.14
CA THR A 110 17.56 -20.28 -0.23
C THR A 110 18.06 -19.55 -1.46
N ASP A 111 17.18 -18.80 -2.11
CA ASP A 111 17.43 -18.09 -3.36
C ASP A 111 17.99 -16.67 -3.12
N GLN A 112 18.14 -15.90 -4.20
CA GLN A 112 18.56 -14.52 -4.13
C GLN A 112 17.54 -13.70 -3.31
N PRO A 113 17.99 -12.79 -2.42
CA PRO A 113 17.12 -11.93 -1.67
C PRO A 113 16.09 -11.23 -2.59
N GLY A 114 14.81 -11.35 -2.27
CA GLY A 114 13.72 -10.75 -3.03
C GLY A 114 13.27 -11.53 -4.26
N SER A 115 13.77 -12.75 -4.51
CA SER A 115 13.34 -13.57 -5.65
C SER A 115 11.84 -13.90 -5.63
N HIS A 116 11.27 -14.01 -4.43
CA HIS A 116 9.85 -14.30 -4.20
C HIS A 116 9.00 -13.07 -3.87
N ASN A 117 9.56 -11.87 -3.96
CA ASN A 117 8.79 -10.65 -3.77
C ASN A 117 7.71 -10.51 -4.84
N ALA A 118 6.56 -9.99 -4.45
CA ALA A 118 5.54 -9.59 -5.40
C ALA A 118 6.09 -8.53 -6.36
N THR A 119 5.75 -8.64 -7.64
CA THR A 119 6.14 -7.69 -8.66
C THR A 119 4.97 -6.74 -8.95
N ILE A 120 5.20 -5.44 -8.88
CA ILE A 120 4.27 -4.41 -9.37
C ILE A 120 4.88 -3.84 -10.65
N LYS A 121 4.15 -3.98 -11.77
CA LYS A 121 4.64 -3.64 -13.10
C LYS A 121 3.72 -2.67 -13.81
N MET A 122 4.29 -1.71 -14.53
CA MET A 122 3.55 -0.82 -15.41
C MET A 122 3.37 -1.46 -16.80
N ALA A 123 2.12 -1.61 -17.25
CA ALA A 123 1.80 -2.05 -18.61
C ALA A 123 1.89 -0.90 -19.61
N GLY A 124 1.51 0.30 -19.18
CA GLY A 124 1.45 1.49 -20.00
C GLY A 124 2.75 2.31 -20.02
N THR A 125 2.60 3.62 -20.18
CA THR A 125 3.72 4.58 -20.27
C THR A 125 3.83 5.45 -19.01
N ASP A 126 3.00 5.18 -18.01
CA ASP A 126 2.87 5.94 -16.78
C ASP A 126 3.91 5.51 -15.73
N GLN A 127 4.03 6.24 -14.64
CA GLN A 127 4.74 5.80 -13.44
C GLN A 127 3.87 4.85 -12.62
N LEU A 128 4.46 4.09 -11.68
CA LEU A 128 3.68 3.20 -10.80
C LEU A 128 2.88 3.99 -9.76
N PHE A 129 3.55 4.93 -9.07
CA PHE A 129 2.96 5.67 -7.97
C PHE A 129 3.19 7.17 -8.07
N LYS A 130 2.15 7.94 -7.75
CA LYS A 130 2.23 9.34 -7.35
C LYS A 130 1.86 9.42 -5.88
N ILE A 131 2.81 9.79 -5.02
CA ILE A 131 2.64 9.90 -3.57
C ILE A 131 2.55 11.39 -3.22
N ASP A 132 1.31 11.87 -3.04
CA ASP A 132 1.04 13.31 -2.99
C ASP A 132 -0.42 13.55 -2.53
N ASP A 133 -0.61 14.24 -1.40
CA ASP A 133 -1.92 14.70 -0.93
C ASP A 133 -2.29 16.10 -1.45
N GLU A 134 -1.45 16.64 -2.35
CA GLU A 134 -1.58 17.98 -2.91
C GLU A 134 -1.36 19.12 -1.88
N SER A 135 -0.85 18.80 -0.70
CA SER A 135 -0.39 19.80 0.25
C SER A 135 0.82 20.55 -0.30
N VAL A 136 0.84 21.86 -0.14
CA VAL A 136 1.95 22.71 -0.61
C VAL A 136 2.93 23.10 0.49
N GLU A 137 2.67 22.68 1.74
CA GLU A 137 3.42 23.18 2.89
C GLU A 137 4.53 22.23 3.37
N LYS A 138 4.24 20.96 3.54
CA LYS A 138 5.19 19.95 4.05
C LYS A 138 4.67 18.52 3.81
N ALA A 139 5.59 17.56 3.86
CA ALA A 139 5.22 16.14 3.88
C ALA A 139 4.34 15.84 5.09
N SER A 140 3.11 15.37 4.86
CA SER A 140 2.07 15.19 5.86
C SER A 140 1.97 13.75 6.36
N PHE A 141 2.32 12.77 5.51
CA PHE A 141 2.19 11.35 5.83
C PHE A 141 3.41 10.52 5.39
N SER A 142 3.39 9.25 5.73
CA SER A 142 4.48 8.32 5.41
C SER A 142 3.96 7.11 4.63
N VAL A 143 4.71 6.72 3.60
CA VAL A 143 4.48 5.50 2.83
C VAL A 143 5.68 4.57 2.99
N LEU A 144 5.41 3.29 3.24
CA LEU A 144 6.41 2.23 3.27
C LEU A 144 6.14 1.25 2.13
N LEU A 145 7.13 1.05 1.27
CA LEU A 145 7.16 0.01 0.26
C LEU A 145 8.22 -1.02 0.67
N SER A 146 7.80 -2.24 0.99
CA SER A 146 8.69 -3.26 1.57
C SER A 146 8.58 -4.59 0.84
N ASP A 147 9.72 -5.22 0.61
CA ASP A 147 9.78 -6.57 0.02
C ASP A 147 9.05 -6.66 -1.33
N LEU A 148 9.34 -5.72 -2.25
CA LEU A 148 8.67 -5.58 -3.53
C LEU A 148 9.66 -5.57 -4.70
N ASN A 149 9.22 -6.05 -5.85
CA ASN A 149 9.86 -5.80 -7.13
C ASN A 149 9.03 -4.76 -7.91
N LEU A 150 9.57 -3.57 -8.13
CA LEU A 150 8.91 -2.48 -8.84
C LEU A 150 9.49 -2.37 -10.26
N GLN A 151 8.65 -2.52 -11.28
CA GLN A 151 9.06 -2.48 -12.68
C GLN A 151 8.30 -1.38 -13.45
N GLY A 152 8.99 -0.37 -13.88
CA GLY A 152 8.44 0.72 -14.68
C GLY A 152 8.35 0.42 -16.17
N ALA A 153 7.84 1.39 -16.91
CA ALA A 153 7.64 1.32 -18.37
C ALA A 153 8.96 1.34 -19.20
N GLY A 154 10.10 1.56 -18.56
CA GLY A 154 11.38 1.69 -19.25
C GLY A 154 11.37 2.85 -20.24
N ALA A 155 11.99 2.66 -21.39
CA ALA A 155 12.07 3.67 -22.47
C ALA A 155 10.70 4.05 -23.06
N ASN A 156 9.62 3.32 -22.74
CA ASN A 156 8.26 3.65 -23.15
C ASN A 156 7.60 4.68 -22.22
N SER A 157 8.20 4.99 -21.07
CA SER A 157 7.67 5.99 -20.17
C SER A 157 7.61 7.36 -20.83
N LYS A 158 6.51 8.07 -20.62
CA LYS A 158 6.29 9.46 -21.02
C LYS A 158 6.38 10.45 -19.86
N GLU A 159 6.73 9.95 -18.68
CA GLU A 159 6.82 10.78 -17.49
C GLU A 159 8.03 11.73 -17.58
N LEU A 160 7.82 12.98 -17.19
CA LEU A 160 8.87 13.99 -17.11
C LEU A 160 9.68 13.85 -15.82
N THR A 161 9.03 13.36 -14.77
CA THR A 161 9.58 13.22 -13.41
C THR A 161 9.20 11.89 -12.79
N GLY A 162 10.16 11.18 -12.19
CA GLY A 162 9.93 9.94 -11.45
C GLY A 162 9.43 8.79 -12.29
N GLY A 163 10.29 8.13 -13.03
CA GLY A 163 9.92 7.05 -13.95
C GLY A 163 9.21 5.84 -13.31
N LEU A 164 9.37 5.62 -12.00
CA LEU A 164 8.54 4.71 -11.20
C LEU A 164 7.69 5.45 -10.19
N ILE A 165 8.28 6.43 -9.49
CA ILE A 165 7.64 7.08 -8.35
C ILE A 165 7.91 8.59 -8.42
N LEU A 166 6.82 9.36 -8.39
CA LEU A 166 6.83 10.77 -8.06
C LEU A 166 6.42 10.90 -6.58
N ASN A 167 7.32 11.42 -5.75
CA ASN A 167 7.09 11.52 -4.31
C ASN A 167 7.17 12.96 -3.81
N HIS A 168 6.15 13.38 -3.07
CA HIS A 168 6.08 14.65 -2.35
C HIS A 168 6.05 14.45 -0.83
N GLU A 169 6.01 13.21 -0.36
CA GLU A 169 5.78 12.84 1.02
C GLU A 169 6.99 12.12 1.65
N LYS A 170 6.81 11.50 2.81
CA LYS A 170 7.85 10.67 3.43
C LYS A 170 7.77 9.26 2.85
N LEU A 171 8.74 8.90 2.01
CA LEU A 171 8.81 7.58 1.40
C LEU A 171 9.95 6.78 2.00
N THR A 172 9.64 5.57 2.43
CA THR A 172 10.62 4.55 2.79
C THR A 172 10.49 3.37 1.84
N ILE A 173 11.60 2.91 1.28
CA ILE A 173 11.67 1.70 0.46
C ILE A 173 12.71 0.79 1.10
N GLN A 174 12.34 -0.46 1.38
CA GLN A 174 13.26 -1.43 1.96
C GLN A 174 13.09 -2.81 1.33
N ASN A 175 14.18 -3.58 1.28
CA ASN A 175 14.22 -4.94 0.75
C ASN A 175 13.58 -5.08 -0.64
N SER A 176 13.62 -4.02 -1.46
CA SER A 176 12.88 -3.92 -2.72
C SER A 176 13.83 -3.69 -3.89
N ARG A 177 13.44 -4.20 -5.05
CA ARG A 177 14.16 -4.02 -6.31
C ARG A 177 13.37 -3.08 -7.21
N LEU A 178 14.04 -2.07 -7.78
CA LEU A 178 13.47 -1.08 -8.68
C LEU A 178 14.15 -1.20 -10.05
N THR A 179 13.36 -1.41 -11.09
CA THR A 179 13.86 -1.59 -12.47
C THR A 179 12.98 -0.86 -13.48
N GLY A 180 13.51 -0.58 -14.66
CA GLY A 180 12.75 0.02 -15.76
C GLY A 180 12.25 1.44 -15.49
N GLY A 181 12.89 2.17 -14.57
CA GLY A 181 12.61 3.59 -14.39
C GLY A 181 13.21 4.41 -15.51
N TYR A 182 12.42 5.31 -16.10
CA TYR A 182 12.87 6.23 -17.15
C TYR A 182 12.04 7.51 -17.10
N ALA A 183 12.70 8.64 -16.95
CA ALA A 183 12.10 9.97 -16.99
C ALA A 183 13.19 11.02 -17.25
N ASN A 184 12.81 12.25 -17.60
CA ASN A 184 13.75 13.34 -17.79
C ASN A 184 14.45 13.73 -16.48
N GLN A 185 13.74 13.65 -15.34
CA GLN A 185 14.25 13.93 -14.02
C GLN A 185 13.89 12.79 -13.07
N GLY A 186 14.85 12.35 -12.24
CA GLY A 186 14.63 11.25 -11.30
C GLY A 186 14.24 9.97 -12.02
N GLY A 187 15.07 9.44 -12.91
CA GLY A 187 14.77 8.32 -13.81
C GLY A 187 14.00 7.15 -13.14
N VAL A 188 14.26 6.87 -11.85
CA VAL A 188 13.53 5.89 -11.05
C VAL A 188 12.57 6.61 -10.10
N ILE A 189 13.10 7.46 -9.21
CA ILE A 189 12.33 8.21 -8.23
C ILE A 189 12.63 9.70 -8.40
N TYR A 190 11.58 10.50 -8.41
CA TYR A 190 11.70 11.94 -8.26
C TYR A 190 11.12 12.32 -6.89
N ASN A 191 12.00 12.80 -6.00
CA ASN A 191 11.60 13.26 -4.67
C ASN A 191 11.56 14.78 -4.68
N GLN A 192 10.36 15.34 -4.74
CA GLN A 192 10.15 16.77 -4.78
C GLN A 192 10.02 17.31 -3.37
N GLY A 193 11.00 18.12 -2.95
CA GLY A 193 10.90 18.86 -1.69
C GLY A 193 9.87 19.98 -1.77
N PHE A 194 9.33 20.37 -0.63
CA PHE A 194 8.49 21.55 -0.50
C PHE A 194 9.37 22.81 -0.59
N ALA A 195 8.89 23.82 -1.31
CA ALA A 195 9.57 25.11 -1.30
C ALA A 195 9.50 25.68 0.13
N SER A 196 10.67 25.95 0.77
CA SER A 196 10.69 26.74 1.99
C SER A 196 10.15 28.11 1.63
N LYS A 197 9.06 28.55 2.27
CA LYS A 197 8.72 29.98 2.26
C LYS A 197 9.92 30.71 2.85
N SER A 198 10.61 31.51 2.04
CA SER A 198 11.52 32.52 2.56
C SER A 198 10.65 33.56 3.27
N ASP A 199 10.77 33.63 4.59
CA ASP A 199 10.21 34.73 5.41
C ASP A 199 10.74 36.06 4.93
#